data_2531e06f2f4f4e1d3e6400b0bb222d61
#
_entry.id   2531e06f2f4f4e1d3e6400b0bb222d61
#
_cell.length_a   1.000
_cell.length_b   1.000
_cell.length_c   1.000
_cell.angle_alpha   90.00
_cell.angle_beta   90.00
_cell.angle_gamma   90.00
#
_symmetry.space_group_name_H-M   'P 1'
#
loop_
_entity.id
_entity.type
_entity.pdbx_description
1 polymer ?
#
loop_
_entity_poly.entity_id
_entity_poly.type
_entity_poly.pdbx_seq_one_letter_code
_entity_poly.pdbx_strand_id
1 'polypeptide(L)'
;MVGNLRTGAAMTAYMDHKDLANEVIDQAHAQEITDGVHRVLDRIASAESAAGRAAGSVQLLAATKTRDVGEILAAIDAGIRVIGENRPQEITVKADGLAKRLGERGYSLGVIDAAEADTANAAAATHIPFHLIGQLQANKIGKVLPVVDTIESVDSIELAEKIARRATMRGITVGVLLEVNESGEESKSGCAPSHAIDLAQRIGAMGGLRLQGLMTIGAHVDDERTIRVGFAHLRRTRDQIIASGAEGTADCTELSMGMTHDMTYAIEEGSTIVRVGTAIFGERAFI
;
A
#
# COMPACT_ATOMS: atom_id res chain seq x y z
N MET A 1 60.51 -5.23 3.86
CA MET A 1 59.23 -5.88 3.45
C MET A 1 58.13 -5.34 4.33
N VAL A 2 57.44 -4.36 3.82
CA VAL A 2 56.31 -3.72 4.53
C VAL A 2 55.09 -4.00 3.68
N GLY A 3 54.27 -4.95 4.14
CA GLY A 3 53.02 -5.33 3.48
C GLY A 3 51.88 -4.39 3.86
N ASN A 4 51.27 -3.80 2.87
CA ASN A 4 50.09 -2.95 2.92
C ASN A 4 48.87 -3.73 3.42
N LEU A 5 48.40 -3.39 4.59
CA LEU A 5 47.05 -3.75 5.10
C LEU A 5 46.26 -2.47 5.35
N ARG A 6 45.75 -1.83 4.29
CA ARG A 6 44.78 -0.74 4.37
C ARG A 6 43.91 -0.74 3.12
N THR A 7 42.96 -1.66 3.04
CA THR A 7 41.87 -1.58 2.03
C THR A 7 40.51 -2.08 2.53
N GLY A 8 40.39 -2.46 3.81
CA GLY A 8 39.11 -2.95 4.35
C GLY A 8 38.22 -1.91 5.06
N ALA A 9 38.78 -0.77 5.48
CA ALA A 9 38.03 0.20 6.31
C ALA A 9 37.37 1.36 5.54
N ALA A 10 37.71 1.51 4.23
CA ALA A 10 37.20 2.64 3.42
C ALA A 10 35.86 2.34 2.69
N MET A 11 35.44 1.08 2.60
CA MET A 11 34.18 0.72 1.92
C MET A 11 32.94 0.70 2.83
N THR A 12 33.08 0.74 4.15
CA THR A 12 31.97 0.78 5.10
C THR A 12 31.51 2.20 5.46
N ALA A 13 32.25 3.23 5.08
CA ALA A 13 31.95 4.63 5.40
C ALA A 13 31.08 5.34 4.34
N TYR A 14 30.68 4.67 3.27
CA TYR A 14 29.94 5.31 2.16
C TYR A 14 28.50 4.80 2.00
N MET A 15 27.94 4.21 3.03
CA MET A 15 26.48 4.00 3.12
C MET A 15 25.91 5.11 3.99
N ASP A 16 25.91 6.34 3.48
CA ASP A 16 25.11 7.40 4.07
C ASP A 16 23.67 6.95 4.04
N HIS A 17 23.10 6.72 5.21
CA HIS A 17 21.69 6.41 5.36
C HIS A 17 20.90 7.58 4.80
N LYS A 18 20.09 7.33 3.76
CA LYS A 18 19.24 8.36 3.17
C LYS A 18 18.35 8.96 4.26
N ASP A 19 18.36 10.29 4.38
CA ASP A 19 17.45 10.99 5.28
C ASP A 19 16.03 10.95 4.71
N LEU A 20 15.19 10.09 5.26
CA LEU A 20 13.81 9.91 4.82
C LEU A 20 12.90 11.09 5.20
N ALA A 21 13.32 11.95 6.13
CA ALA A 21 12.60 13.17 6.50
C ALA A 21 12.95 14.37 5.59
N ASN A 22 13.91 14.21 4.66
CA ASN A 22 14.27 15.27 3.73
C ASN A 22 13.07 15.72 2.90
N GLU A 23 12.76 17.01 2.95
CA GLU A 23 11.63 17.63 2.24
C GLU A 23 12.02 18.28 0.90
N VAL A 24 13.32 18.28 0.56
CA VAL A 24 13.87 18.98 -0.60
C VAL A 24 14.21 17.98 -1.72
N ILE A 25 13.79 18.31 -2.93
CA ILE A 25 14.12 17.54 -4.12
C ILE A 25 14.64 18.49 -5.21
N ASP A 26 15.65 18.09 -5.96
CA ASP A 26 16.07 18.88 -7.13
C ASP A 26 15.07 18.74 -8.29
N GLN A 27 15.03 19.75 -9.16
CA GLN A 27 14.05 19.83 -10.24
C GLN A 27 14.18 18.69 -11.26
N ALA A 28 15.40 18.23 -11.54
CA ALA A 28 15.62 17.16 -12.52
C ALA A 28 15.05 15.84 -12.00
N HIS A 29 15.33 15.51 -10.73
CA HIS A 29 14.80 14.30 -10.12
C HIS A 29 13.27 14.35 -9.91
N ALA A 30 12.72 15.53 -9.57
CA ALA A 30 11.27 15.73 -9.51
C ALA A 30 10.60 15.49 -10.88
N GLN A 31 11.25 15.91 -11.97
CA GLN A 31 10.76 15.67 -13.32
C GLN A 31 10.80 14.18 -13.69
N GLU A 32 11.87 13.46 -13.33
CA GLU A 32 11.95 12.01 -13.54
C GLU A 32 10.80 11.26 -12.85
N ILE A 33 10.47 11.65 -11.62
CA ILE A 33 9.34 11.09 -10.87
C ILE A 33 8.02 11.42 -11.58
N THR A 34 7.84 12.67 -12.00
CA THR A 34 6.64 13.10 -12.74
C THR A 34 6.43 12.27 -14.00
N ASP A 35 7.48 12.10 -14.80
CA ASP A 35 7.45 11.26 -16.00
C ASP A 35 7.16 9.80 -15.67
N GLY A 36 7.69 9.31 -14.55
CA GLY A 36 7.42 7.98 -14.02
C GLY A 36 5.95 7.77 -13.68
N VAL A 37 5.35 8.71 -12.95
CA VAL A 37 3.92 8.69 -12.60
C VAL A 37 3.06 8.68 -13.86
N HIS A 38 3.30 9.58 -14.79
CA HIS A 38 2.50 9.68 -16.02
C HIS A 38 2.60 8.41 -16.85
N ARG A 39 3.79 7.85 -17.05
CA ARG A 39 3.94 6.56 -17.77
C ARG A 39 3.15 5.43 -17.13
N VAL A 40 3.08 5.37 -15.79
CA VAL A 40 2.32 4.33 -15.09
C VAL A 40 0.82 4.57 -15.23
N LEU A 41 0.35 5.82 -15.10
CA LEU A 41 -1.06 6.17 -15.30
C LEU A 41 -1.53 5.84 -16.72
N ASP A 42 -0.73 6.13 -17.74
CA ASP A 42 -1.03 5.78 -19.14
C ASP A 42 -1.13 4.26 -19.35
N ARG A 43 -0.26 3.48 -18.68
CA ARG A 43 -0.34 2.01 -18.71
C ARG A 43 -1.61 1.49 -18.05
N ILE A 44 -2.01 2.08 -16.91
CA ILE A 44 -3.26 1.72 -16.22
C ILE A 44 -4.45 2.02 -17.12
N ALA A 45 -4.53 3.24 -17.67
CA ALA A 45 -5.62 3.64 -18.56
C ALA A 45 -5.73 2.72 -19.79
N SER A 46 -4.59 2.35 -20.37
CA SER A 46 -4.54 1.40 -21.50
C SER A 46 -5.05 0.01 -21.11
N ALA A 47 -4.68 -0.49 -19.93
CA ALA A 47 -5.12 -1.79 -19.42
C ALA A 47 -6.61 -1.80 -19.05
N GLU A 48 -7.12 -0.72 -18.44
CA GLU A 48 -8.56 -0.53 -18.18
C GLU A 48 -9.36 -0.58 -19.47
N SER A 49 -8.93 0.17 -20.48
CA SER A 49 -9.57 0.21 -21.78
C SER A 49 -9.56 -1.16 -22.46
N ALA A 50 -8.43 -1.86 -22.48
CA ALA A 50 -8.31 -3.19 -23.06
C ALA A 50 -9.18 -4.23 -22.35
N ALA A 51 -9.37 -4.09 -21.04
CA ALA A 51 -10.23 -4.95 -20.22
C ALA A 51 -11.72 -4.54 -20.26
N GLY A 52 -12.10 -3.51 -21.02
CA GLY A 52 -13.48 -3.00 -21.07
C GLY A 52 -13.95 -2.37 -19.76
N ARG A 53 -13.03 -1.88 -18.93
CA ARG A 53 -13.32 -1.27 -17.64
C ARG A 53 -13.49 0.24 -17.77
N ALA A 54 -14.21 0.83 -16.82
CA ALA A 54 -14.35 2.28 -16.74
C ALA A 54 -12.99 2.94 -16.48
N ALA A 55 -12.72 4.06 -17.11
CA ALA A 55 -11.53 4.87 -16.86
C ALA A 55 -11.50 5.33 -15.39
N GLY A 56 -10.35 5.18 -14.73
CA GLY A 56 -10.18 5.52 -13.34
C GLY A 56 -10.79 4.51 -12.35
N SER A 57 -11.14 3.31 -12.81
CA SER A 57 -11.61 2.21 -11.95
C SER A 57 -10.50 1.54 -11.15
N VAL A 58 -9.23 1.87 -11.45
CA VAL A 58 -8.05 1.34 -10.79
C VAL A 58 -7.25 2.47 -10.15
N GLN A 59 -7.04 2.38 -8.84
CA GLN A 59 -6.21 3.33 -8.11
C GLN A 59 -4.72 2.95 -8.23
N LEU A 60 -3.89 3.96 -8.47
CA LEU A 60 -2.43 3.82 -8.39
C LEU A 60 -1.96 4.18 -6.98
N LEU A 61 -1.56 3.16 -6.21
CA LEU A 61 -0.87 3.34 -4.95
C LEU A 61 0.64 3.43 -5.21
N ALA A 62 1.24 4.59 -4.88
CA ALA A 62 2.69 4.75 -4.94
C ALA A 62 3.35 4.08 -3.72
N ALA A 63 4.15 3.04 -3.96
CA ALA A 63 4.90 2.34 -2.91
C ALA A 63 6.16 3.15 -2.55
N THR A 64 6.13 3.84 -1.41
CA THR A 64 7.08 4.89 -1.01
C THR A 64 8.26 4.39 -0.17
N LYS A 65 8.41 3.08 -0.02
CA LYS A 65 9.55 2.50 0.71
C LYS A 65 10.88 3.07 0.22
N THR A 66 11.75 3.47 1.16
CA THR A 66 13.06 4.08 0.90
C THR A 66 13.03 5.45 0.20
N ARG A 67 11.86 6.06 0.04
CA ARG A 67 11.70 7.39 -0.55
C ARG A 67 11.54 8.43 0.53
N ASP A 68 12.19 9.59 0.35
CA ASP A 68 12.05 10.70 1.28
C ASP A 68 10.77 11.52 1.03
N VAL A 69 10.50 12.46 1.92
CA VAL A 69 9.30 13.31 1.85
C VAL A 69 9.28 14.10 0.54
N GLY A 70 10.41 14.65 0.09
CA GLY A 70 10.49 15.44 -1.15
C GLY A 70 10.11 14.63 -2.39
N GLU A 71 10.60 13.38 -2.50
CA GLU A 71 10.24 12.45 -3.60
C GLU A 71 8.74 12.11 -3.58
N ILE A 72 8.19 11.85 -2.39
CA ILE A 72 6.76 11.53 -2.24
C ILE A 72 5.89 12.72 -2.64
N LEU A 73 6.25 13.93 -2.23
CA LEU A 73 5.53 15.14 -2.60
C LEU A 73 5.57 15.38 -4.11
N ALA A 74 6.72 15.16 -4.77
CA ALA A 74 6.82 15.24 -6.24
C ALA A 74 5.88 14.25 -6.94
N ALA A 75 5.75 13.03 -6.42
CA ALA A 75 4.80 12.05 -6.96
C ALA A 75 3.33 12.50 -6.76
N ILE A 76 3.00 13.08 -5.61
CA ILE A 76 1.65 13.60 -5.33
C ILE A 76 1.35 14.79 -6.24
N ASP A 77 2.29 15.71 -6.43
CA ASP A 77 2.16 16.84 -7.35
C ASP A 77 1.96 16.36 -8.81
N ALA A 78 2.56 15.22 -9.19
CA ALA A 78 2.38 14.58 -10.48
C ALA A 78 1.05 13.81 -10.67
N GLY A 79 0.23 13.68 -9.62
CA GLY A 79 -1.09 13.05 -9.73
C GLY A 79 -1.31 11.81 -8.87
N ILE A 80 -0.36 11.38 -8.05
CA ILE A 80 -0.59 10.31 -7.07
C ILE A 80 -1.63 10.77 -6.03
N ARG A 81 -2.56 9.87 -5.71
CA ARG A 81 -3.64 10.13 -4.74
C ARG A 81 -3.75 9.10 -3.62
N VAL A 82 -2.90 8.06 -3.63
CA VAL A 82 -2.75 7.07 -2.56
C VAL A 82 -1.28 6.75 -2.42
N ILE A 83 -0.77 6.73 -1.20
CA ILE A 83 0.61 6.35 -0.90
C ILE A 83 0.64 5.13 0.02
N GLY A 84 1.67 4.30 -0.10
CA GLY A 84 1.81 3.09 0.70
C GLY A 84 3.24 2.86 1.18
N GLU A 85 3.37 2.51 2.45
CA GLU A 85 4.67 2.27 3.08
C GLU A 85 4.81 0.82 3.54
N ASN A 86 6.00 0.28 3.40
CA ASN A 86 6.28 -1.11 3.79
C ASN A 86 6.68 -1.25 5.27
N ARG A 87 7.27 -0.24 5.86
CA ARG A 87 7.88 -0.31 7.19
C ARG A 87 7.28 0.70 8.16
N PRO A 88 6.73 0.25 9.29
CA PRO A 88 6.22 1.14 10.34
C PRO A 88 7.20 2.24 10.79
N GLN A 89 8.50 1.95 10.74
CA GLN A 89 9.54 2.90 11.10
C GLN A 89 9.62 4.05 10.09
N GLU A 90 9.52 3.76 8.80
CA GLU A 90 9.53 4.77 7.74
C GLU A 90 8.29 5.67 7.80
N ILE A 91 7.11 5.12 8.12
CA ILE A 91 5.90 5.91 8.39
C ILE A 91 6.18 6.96 9.46
N THR A 92 6.74 6.53 10.60
CA THR A 92 6.99 7.42 11.74
C THR A 92 7.96 8.57 11.39
N VAL A 93 8.96 8.30 10.55
CA VAL A 93 9.96 9.30 10.15
C VAL A 93 9.38 10.32 9.17
N LYS A 94 8.49 9.89 8.27
CA LYS A 94 7.96 10.71 7.16
C LYS A 94 6.68 11.46 7.53
N ALA A 95 5.91 10.96 8.50
CA ALA A 95 4.54 11.40 8.75
C ALA A 95 4.42 12.90 9.01
N ASP A 96 5.24 13.45 9.89
CA ASP A 96 5.15 14.87 10.29
C ASP A 96 5.50 15.78 9.11
N GLY A 97 6.56 15.47 8.35
CA GLY A 97 6.95 16.23 7.17
C GLY A 97 5.88 16.17 6.07
N LEU A 98 5.33 14.98 5.80
CA LEU A 98 4.26 14.82 4.84
C LEU A 98 2.99 15.57 5.25
N ALA A 99 2.53 15.40 6.50
CA ALA A 99 1.32 16.06 6.99
C ALA A 99 1.43 17.59 6.91
N LYS A 100 2.56 18.15 7.34
CA LYS A 100 2.85 19.59 7.26
C LYS A 100 2.81 20.08 5.81
N ARG A 101 3.58 19.45 4.93
CA ARG A 101 3.72 19.90 3.52
C ARG A 101 2.45 19.69 2.69
N LEU A 102 1.68 18.65 2.99
CA LEU A 102 0.37 18.43 2.40
C LEU A 102 -0.66 19.41 2.91
N GLY A 103 -0.66 19.72 4.22
CA GLY A 103 -1.51 20.76 4.80
C GLY A 103 -1.29 22.13 4.17
N GLU A 104 -0.04 22.52 3.87
CA GLU A 104 0.28 23.76 3.12
C GLU A 104 -0.32 23.77 1.69
N ARG A 105 -0.63 22.61 1.12
CA ARG A 105 -1.27 22.42 -0.20
C ARG A 105 -2.78 22.21 -0.13
N GLY A 106 -3.35 22.24 1.08
CA GLY A 106 -4.79 21.98 1.31
C GLY A 106 -5.18 20.50 1.31
N TYR A 107 -4.20 19.58 1.47
CA TYR A 107 -4.46 18.14 1.60
C TYR A 107 -4.38 17.70 3.06
N SER A 108 -5.21 16.73 3.44
CA SER A 108 -5.05 15.93 4.67
C SER A 108 -4.33 14.61 4.34
N LEU A 109 -3.68 14.01 5.33
CA LEU A 109 -2.94 12.75 5.20
C LEU A 109 -3.49 11.68 6.14
N GLY A 110 -3.77 10.49 5.62
CA GLY A 110 -4.04 9.29 6.41
C GLY A 110 -5.30 9.40 7.26
N VAL A 111 -5.25 9.07 8.55
CA VAL A 111 -6.42 8.99 9.41
C VAL A 111 -7.24 10.28 9.38
N ILE A 112 -8.54 10.15 9.06
CA ILE A 112 -9.52 11.22 9.18
C ILE A 112 -10.22 11.04 10.52
N ASP A 113 -10.21 12.08 11.35
CA ASP A 113 -10.97 12.07 12.61
C ASP A 113 -12.46 11.93 12.33
N ALA A 114 -13.16 11.16 13.18
CA ALA A 114 -14.59 10.90 13.03
C ALA A 114 -15.45 12.19 12.96
N ALA A 115 -14.98 13.28 13.57
CA ALA A 115 -15.62 14.59 13.50
C ALA A 115 -15.51 15.26 12.12
N GLU A 116 -14.52 14.91 11.32
CA GLU A 116 -14.31 15.42 9.95
C GLU A 116 -15.01 14.54 8.89
N ALA A 117 -15.33 13.30 9.23
CA ALA A 117 -15.93 12.34 8.32
C ALA A 117 -17.36 12.75 7.87
N ASP A 118 -18.11 13.50 8.68
CA ASP A 118 -19.45 14.01 8.35
C ASP A 118 -19.42 15.13 7.27
N THR A 119 -18.24 15.70 6.98
CA THR A 119 -18.03 16.65 5.90
C THR A 119 -17.44 16.00 4.62
N ALA A 120 -17.50 14.69 4.54
CA ALA A 120 -16.74 13.81 3.65
C ALA A 120 -16.88 14.08 2.14
N ASN A 121 -17.94 14.75 1.67
CA ASN A 121 -18.09 15.06 0.23
C ASN A 121 -17.16 16.16 -0.28
N ALA A 122 -16.68 17.06 0.60
CA ALA A 122 -15.67 18.07 0.26
C ALA A 122 -14.25 17.60 0.60
N ALA A 123 -14.10 16.75 1.62
CA ALA A 123 -12.82 16.23 2.09
C ALA A 123 -12.20 15.17 1.16
N ALA A 124 -13.01 14.41 0.43
CA ALA A 124 -12.52 13.33 -0.44
C ALA A 124 -11.58 13.82 -1.57
N ALA A 125 -11.78 15.05 -2.07
CA ALA A 125 -10.93 15.62 -3.13
C ALA A 125 -9.56 16.12 -2.63
N THR A 126 -9.41 16.31 -1.31
CA THR A 126 -8.22 16.88 -0.67
C THR A 126 -7.52 15.91 0.28
N HIS A 127 -7.99 14.66 0.36
CA HIS A 127 -7.41 13.63 1.21
C HIS A 127 -6.43 12.74 0.45
N ILE A 128 -5.28 12.47 1.05
CA ILE A 128 -4.29 11.49 0.58
C ILE A 128 -4.30 10.29 1.53
N PRO A 129 -4.92 9.16 1.15
CA PRO A 129 -4.85 7.92 1.91
C PRO A 129 -3.41 7.46 2.08
N PHE A 130 -3.09 7.02 3.30
CA PHE A 130 -1.78 6.48 3.64
C PHE A 130 -1.91 5.04 4.13
N HIS A 131 -1.50 4.09 3.30
CA HIS A 131 -1.62 2.66 3.58
C HIS A 131 -0.32 2.08 4.16
N LEU A 132 -0.44 1.14 5.07
CA LEU A 132 0.63 0.20 5.38
C LEU A 132 0.45 -1.04 4.48
N ILE A 133 1.41 -1.27 3.59
CA ILE A 133 1.39 -2.37 2.61
C ILE A 133 2.40 -3.49 2.90
N GLY A 134 3.20 -3.36 3.95
CA GLY A 134 4.15 -4.39 4.40
C GLY A 134 3.76 -4.95 5.76
N GLN A 135 4.42 -6.04 6.17
CA GLN A 135 4.08 -6.77 7.39
C GLN A 135 4.05 -5.90 8.64
N LEU A 136 2.98 -6.03 9.44
CA LEU A 136 2.78 -5.31 10.69
C LEU A 136 3.06 -6.21 11.89
N GLN A 137 4.13 -5.94 12.60
CA GLN A 137 4.37 -6.55 13.90
C GLN A 137 3.44 -5.94 14.96
N ALA A 138 2.90 -6.76 15.84
CA ALA A 138 1.94 -6.34 16.87
C ALA A 138 2.44 -5.21 17.80
N ASN A 139 3.74 -5.17 18.09
CA ASN A 139 4.36 -4.11 18.90
C ASN A 139 4.49 -2.76 18.18
N LYS A 140 4.21 -2.72 16.87
CA LYS A 140 4.27 -1.49 16.05
C LYS A 140 2.89 -0.90 15.77
N ILE A 141 1.79 -1.61 16.06
CA ILE A 141 0.42 -1.16 15.80
C ILE A 141 0.18 0.26 16.34
N GLY A 142 0.58 0.51 17.61
CA GLY A 142 0.38 1.83 18.24
C GLY A 142 1.12 2.99 17.58
N LYS A 143 2.15 2.73 16.77
CA LYS A 143 2.90 3.74 16.02
C LYS A 143 2.29 4.01 14.65
N VAL A 144 1.57 3.05 14.09
CA VAL A 144 0.99 3.09 12.74
C VAL A 144 -0.40 3.72 12.76
N LEU A 145 -1.26 3.30 13.69
CA LEU A 145 -2.65 3.74 13.77
C LEU A 145 -2.90 5.26 13.86
N PRO A 146 -2.00 6.10 14.38
CA PRO A 146 -2.20 7.54 14.34
C PRO A 146 -2.08 8.17 12.94
N VAL A 147 -1.52 7.44 11.99
CA VAL A 147 -1.11 8.00 10.69
C VAL A 147 -1.79 7.31 9.53
N VAL A 148 -1.86 5.95 9.54
CA VAL A 148 -2.40 5.20 8.40
C VAL A 148 -3.90 4.96 8.54
N ASP A 149 -4.62 5.16 7.47
CA ASP A 149 -6.06 4.88 7.38
C ASP A 149 -6.36 3.44 6.95
N THR A 150 -5.41 2.76 6.30
CA THR A 150 -5.60 1.39 5.81
C THR A 150 -4.36 0.52 6.03
N ILE A 151 -4.58 -0.71 6.50
CA ILE A 151 -3.56 -1.75 6.65
C ILE A 151 -3.89 -2.90 5.69
N GLU A 152 -3.05 -3.09 4.65
CA GLU A 152 -3.30 -4.09 3.60
C GLU A 152 -2.74 -5.48 3.92
N SER A 153 -1.95 -5.60 4.98
CA SER A 153 -1.16 -6.79 5.33
C SER A 153 -1.69 -7.56 6.54
N VAL A 154 -3.01 -7.59 6.71
CA VAL A 154 -3.63 -8.38 7.78
C VAL A 154 -3.75 -9.84 7.30
N ASP A 155 -2.98 -10.73 7.91
CA ASP A 155 -2.82 -12.13 7.48
C ASP A 155 -3.39 -13.16 8.45
N SER A 156 -3.84 -12.73 9.63
CA SER A 156 -4.28 -13.61 10.71
C SER A 156 -5.32 -12.94 11.59
N ILE A 157 -6.14 -13.78 12.25
CA ILE A 157 -7.15 -13.31 13.18
C ILE A 157 -6.52 -12.65 14.41
N GLU A 158 -5.40 -13.19 14.88
CA GLU A 158 -4.67 -12.68 16.03
C GLU A 158 -4.11 -11.27 15.79
N LEU A 159 -3.68 -10.97 14.57
CA LEU A 159 -3.26 -9.63 14.19
C LEU A 159 -4.47 -8.70 14.10
N ALA A 160 -5.55 -9.12 13.45
CA ALA A 160 -6.79 -8.36 13.33
C ALA A 160 -7.36 -7.97 14.70
N GLU A 161 -7.45 -8.93 15.65
CA GLU A 161 -7.92 -8.68 17.02
C GLU A 161 -7.07 -7.64 17.77
N LYS A 162 -5.75 -7.69 17.58
CA LYS A 162 -4.84 -6.70 18.19
C LYS A 162 -5.01 -5.32 17.60
N ILE A 163 -5.23 -5.21 16.29
CA ILE A 163 -5.50 -3.94 15.60
C ILE A 163 -6.86 -3.41 16.07
N ALA A 164 -7.92 -4.23 16.01
CA ALA A 164 -9.28 -3.89 16.42
C ALA A 164 -9.34 -3.31 17.84
N ARG A 165 -8.74 -4.02 18.79
CA ARG A 165 -8.67 -3.57 20.19
C ARG A 165 -8.00 -2.21 20.33
N ARG A 166 -6.88 -1.98 19.62
CA ARG A 166 -6.16 -0.69 19.70
C ARG A 166 -6.90 0.43 18.98
N ALA A 167 -7.55 0.14 17.86
CA ALA A 167 -8.40 1.09 17.14
C ALA A 167 -9.58 1.54 18.02
N THR A 168 -10.30 0.57 18.61
CA THR A 168 -11.41 0.85 19.53
C THR A 168 -10.98 1.67 20.74
N MET A 169 -9.83 1.34 21.36
CA MET A 169 -9.29 2.12 22.48
C MET A 169 -8.95 3.58 22.10
N ARG A 170 -8.71 3.86 20.83
CA ARG A 170 -8.46 5.20 20.30
C ARG A 170 -9.73 5.89 19.79
N GLY A 171 -10.87 5.20 19.76
CA GLY A 171 -12.10 5.71 19.19
C GLY A 171 -12.08 5.86 17.67
N ILE A 172 -11.23 5.11 16.97
CA ILE A 172 -11.11 5.15 15.50
C ILE A 172 -11.54 3.83 14.87
N THR A 173 -11.87 3.89 13.57
CA THR A 173 -12.04 2.73 12.72
C THR A 173 -10.97 2.77 11.63
N VAL A 174 -10.21 1.68 11.49
CA VAL A 174 -9.15 1.56 10.48
C VAL A 174 -9.57 0.61 9.38
N GLY A 175 -9.30 0.98 8.13
CA GLY A 175 -9.47 0.11 6.97
C GLY A 175 -8.50 -1.06 7.01
N VAL A 176 -8.95 -2.25 6.65
CA VAL A 176 -8.07 -3.42 6.54
C VAL A 176 -8.37 -4.20 5.27
N LEU A 177 -7.29 -4.71 4.64
CA LEU A 177 -7.39 -5.75 3.62
C LEU A 177 -6.80 -7.04 4.20
N LEU A 178 -7.47 -8.16 3.93
CA LEU A 178 -6.94 -9.48 4.27
C LEU A 178 -5.91 -9.89 3.23
N GLU A 179 -4.67 -10.11 3.67
CA GLU A 179 -3.59 -10.62 2.82
C GLU A 179 -3.76 -12.13 2.61
N VAL A 180 -3.90 -12.54 1.35
CA VAL A 180 -4.06 -13.94 0.93
C VAL A 180 -2.85 -14.39 0.14
N ASN A 181 -2.26 -15.52 0.51
CA ASN A 181 -1.11 -16.08 -0.18
C ASN A 181 -1.55 -16.87 -1.43
N GLU A 182 -1.69 -16.17 -2.55
CA GLU A 182 -2.01 -16.78 -3.86
C GLU A 182 -0.77 -17.30 -4.61
N SER A 183 0.41 -17.17 -4.03
CA SER A 183 1.65 -17.62 -4.69
C SER A 183 1.90 -19.13 -4.58
N GLY A 184 1.27 -19.81 -3.63
CA GLY A 184 1.54 -21.19 -3.27
C GLY A 184 2.89 -21.42 -2.57
N GLU A 185 3.65 -20.37 -2.26
CA GLU A 185 4.93 -20.45 -1.56
C GLU A 185 4.71 -20.30 -0.05
N GLU A 186 5.00 -21.33 0.74
CA GLU A 186 4.83 -21.31 2.21
C GLU A 186 5.66 -20.22 2.91
N SER A 187 6.73 -19.75 2.27
CA SER A 187 7.60 -18.69 2.81
C SER A 187 7.03 -17.28 2.67
N LYS A 188 5.95 -17.09 1.91
CA LYS A 188 5.31 -15.78 1.72
C LYS A 188 4.22 -15.55 2.76
N SER A 189 4.06 -14.28 3.13
CA SER A 189 2.99 -13.81 4.01
C SER A 189 1.61 -13.99 3.39
N GLY A 190 0.59 -13.85 4.20
CA GLY A 190 -0.80 -14.01 3.84
C GLY A 190 -1.40 -15.31 4.40
N CYS A 191 -2.69 -15.30 4.65
CA CYS A 191 -3.41 -16.51 5.03
C CYS A 191 -3.51 -17.48 3.85
N ALA A 192 -3.69 -18.75 4.14
CA ALA A 192 -3.98 -19.74 3.10
C ALA A 192 -5.32 -19.40 2.41
N PRO A 193 -5.43 -19.54 1.06
CA PRO A 193 -6.65 -19.24 0.33
C PRO A 193 -7.89 -19.97 0.86
N SER A 194 -7.73 -21.20 1.34
CA SER A 194 -8.82 -22.00 1.94
C SER A 194 -9.40 -21.39 3.22
N HIS A 195 -8.69 -20.50 3.90
CA HIS A 195 -9.13 -19.85 5.14
C HIS A 195 -9.63 -18.42 4.91
N ALA A 196 -9.47 -17.87 3.70
CA ALA A 196 -9.71 -16.45 3.44
C ALA A 196 -11.16 -16.02 3.70
N ILE A 197 -12.14 -16.84 3.34
CA ILE A 197 -13.56 -16.52 3.56
C ILE A 197 -13.90 -16.49 5.05
N ASP A 198 -13.50 -17.52 5.82
CA ASP A 198 -13.74 -17.58 7.27
C ASP A 198 -13.10 -16.39 7.99
N LEU A 199 -11.82 -16.11 7.67
CA LEU A 199 -11.10 -14.98 8.27
C LEU A 199 -11.75 -13.64 7.91
N ALA A 200 -12.13 -13.43 6.66
CA ALA A 200 -12.78 -12.19 6.21
C ALA A 200 -14.11 -11.94 6.95
N GLN A 201 -14.95 -12.97 7.11
CA GLN A 201 -16.21 -12.86 7.84
C GLN A 201 -15.99 -12.51 9.32
N ARG A 202 -15.00 -13.14 9.96
CA ARG A 202 -14.64 -12.85 11.35
C ARG A 202 -14.06 -11.45 11.51
N ILE A 203 -13.22 -11.00 10.58
CA ILE A 203 -12.64 -9.66 10.59
C ILE A 203 -13.71 -8.59 10.34
N GLY A 204 -14.65 -8.82 9.42
CA GLY A 204 -15.73 -7.91 9.11
C GLY A 204 -16.65 -7.62 10.31
N ALA A 205 -16.84 -8.60 11.20
CA ALA A 205 -17.61 -8.45 12.42
C ALA A 205 -16.85 -7.73 13.58
N MET A 206 -15.58 -7.36 13.41
CA MET A 206 -14.78 -6.74 14.48
C MET A 206 -15.01 -5.23 14.57
N GLY A 207 -15.47 -4.74 15.71
CA GLY A 207 -15.50 -3.31 16.01
C GLY A 207 -14.10 -2.67 15.92
N GLY A 208 -14.02 -1.44 15.39
CA GLY A 208 -12.76 -0.73 15.15
C GLY A 208 -12.04 -1.11 13.85
N LEU A 209 -12.54 -2.09 13.10
CA LEU A 209 -12.06 -2.43 11.76
C LEU A 209 -13.15 -2.21 10.72
N ARG A 210 -12.74 -1.89 9.49
CA ARG A 210 -13.59 -1.95 8.30
C ARG A 210 -12.87 -2.83 7.27
N LEU A 211 -13.40 -4.01 7.00
CA LEU A 211 -12.90 -4.90 5.95
C LEU A 211 -13.22 -4.28 4.59
N GLN A 212 -12.20 -3.75 3.93
CA GLN A 212 -12.34 -3.06 2.65
C GLN A 212 -12.08 -3.98 1.46
N GLY A 213 -11.36 -5.09 1.64
CA GLY A 213 -11.03 -5.96 0.53
C GLY A 213 -9.98 -7.01 0.86
N LEU A 214 -9.39 -7.52 -0.22
CA LEU A 214 -8.31 -8.50 -0.18
C LEU A 214 -7.03 -7.93 -0.80
N MET A 215 -5.89 -8.42 -0.33
CA MET A 215 -4.58 -8.10 -0.90
C MET A 215 -3.82 -9.39 -1.21
N THR A 216 -3.04 -9.39 -2.29
CA THR A 216 -2.03 -10.44 -2.53
C THR A 216 -0.76 -9.86 -3.13
N ILE A 217 0.36 -10.51 -2.81
CA ILE A 217 1.60 -10.40 -3.57
C ILE A 217 1.62 -11.61 -4.50
N GLY A 218 1.42 -11.39 -5.79
CA GLY A 218 1.35 -12.44 -6.79
C GLY A 218 2.57 -13.36 -6.82
N ALA A 219 2.47 -14.49 -7.51
CA ALA A 219 3.59 -15.39 -7.71
C ALA A 219 4.74 -14.66 -8.42
N HIS A 220 5.97 -14.84 -7.93
CA HIS A 220 7.17 -14.24 -8.54
C HIS A 220 7.74 -15.20 -9.59
N VAL A 221 7.00 -15.37 -10.68
CA VAL A 221 7.33 -16.24 -11.81
C VAL A 221 7.12 -15.50 -13.12
N ASP A 222 7.76 -15.98 -14.19
CA ASP A 222 7.61 -15.41 -15.54
C ASP A 222 6.40 -15.99 -16.30
N ASP A 223 5.67 -16.95 -15.70
CA ASP A 223 4.50 -17.57 -16.33
C ASP A 223 3.22 -16.75 -16.10
N GLU A 224 2.77 -16.07 -17.16
CA GLU A 224 1.55 -15.27 -17.18
C GLU A 224 0.33 -16.05 -16.70
N ARG A 225 0.19 -17.31 -17.10
CA ARG A 225 -0.97 -18.13 -16.74
C ARG A 225 -1.06 -18.34 -15.24
N THR A 226 0.06 -18.64 -14.61
CA THR A 226 0.15 -18.82 -13.14
C THR A 226 -0.21 -17.54 -12.41
N ILE A 227 0.32 -16.40 -12.87
CA ILE A 227 0.02 -15.08 -12.30
C ILE A 227 -1.49 -14.78 -12.38
N ARG A 228 -2.09 -14.94 -13.57
CA ARG A 228 -3.53 -14.68 -13.78
C ARG A 228 -4.42 -15.60 -12.95
N VAL A 229 -4.07 -16.88 -12.82
CA VAL A 229 -4.83 -17.84 -12.01
C VAL A 229 -4.93 -17.37 -10.56
N GLY A 230 -3.84 -16.89 -9.97
CA GLY A 230 -3.83 -16.34 -8.60
C GLY A 230 -4.72 -15.10 -8.47
N PHE A 231 -4.60 -14.14 -9.38
CA PHE A 231 -5.43 -12.94 -9.35
C PHE A 231 -6.92 -13.23 -9.57
N ALA A 232 -7.25 -14.10 -10.52
CA ALA A 232 -8.63 -14.53 -10.75
C ALA A 232 -9.20 -15.31 -9.55
N HIS A 233 -8.37 -16.06 -8.83
CA HIS A 233 -8.78 -16.75 -7.62
C HIS A 233 -9.10 -15.76 -6.50
N LEU A 234 -8.22 -14.78 -6.25
CA LEU A 234 -8.46 -13.72 -5.26
C LEU A 234 -9.77 -12.96 -5.53
N ARG A 235 -10.05 -12.61 -6.81
CA ARG A 235 -11.30 -11.98 -7.20
C ARG A 235 -12.51 -12.83 -6.86
N ARG A 236 -12.49 -14.13 -7.21
CA ARG A 236 -13.60 -15.04 -6.87
C ARG A 236 -13.80 -15.16 -5.37
N THR A 237 -12.73 -15.20 -4.59
CA THR A 237 -12.78 -15.23 -3.12
C THR A 237 -13.47 -13.97 -2.58
N ARG A 238 -13.09 -12.77 -3.07
CA ARG A 238 -13.75 -11.51 -2.73
C ARG A 238 -15.24 -11.55 -3.05
N ASP A 239 -15.61 -12.01 -4.24
CA ASP A 239 -17.01 -12.09 -4.67
C ASP A 239 -17.82 -13.04 -3.80
N GLN A 240 -17.24 -14.16 -3.36
CA GLN A 240 -17.85 -15.09 -2.42
C GLN A 240 -18.03 -14.49 -1.02
N ILE A 241 -17.05 -13.70 -0.55
CA ILE A 241 -17.15 -13.00 0.74
C ILE A 241 -18.33 -12.02 0.70
N ILE A 242 -18.44 -11.19 -0.32
CA ILE A 242 -19.57 -10.25 -0.47
C ILE A 242 -20.91 -11.02 -0.57
N ALA A 243 -20.96 -12.05 -1.41
CA ALA A 243 -22.16 -12.85 -1.62
C ALA A 243 -22.62 -13.61 -0.37
N SER A 244 -21.73 -13.81 0.61
CA SER A 244 -22.10 -14.45 1.89
C SER A 244 -23.10 -13.63 2.69
N GLY A 245 -23.13 -12.30 2.51
CA GLY A 245 -23.97 -11.38 3.29
C GLY A 245 -23.63 -11.35 4.78
N ALA A 246 -22.47 -11.86 5.18
CA ALA A 246 -22.03 -11.82 6.58
C ALA A 246 -21.78 -10.38 7.04
N GLU A 247 -21.90 -10.15 8.35
CA GLU A 247 -21.71 -8.83 8.96
C GLU A 247 -20.35 -8.23 8.56
N GLY A 248 -20.35 -6.95 8.12
CA GLY A 248 -19.17 -6.20 7.76
C GLY A 248 -18.46 -6.64 6.46
N THR A 249 -19.07 -7.55 5.67
CA THR A 249 -18.46 -8.01 4.40
C THR A 249 -18.93 -7.23 3.17
N ALA A 250 -19.96 -6.40 3.28
CA ALA A 250 -20.51 -5.64 2.16
C ALA A 250 -19.50 -4.65 1.55
N ASP A 251 -18.61 -4.10 2.36
CA ASP A 251 -17.57 -3.16 1.95
C ASP A 251 -16.28 -3.82 1.45
N CYS A 252 -16.21 -5.16 1.43
CA CYS A 252 -15.04 -5.93 0.97
C CYS A 252 -14.90 -5.88 -0.57
N THR A 253 -14.81 -4.68 -1.14
CA THR A 253 -14.85 -4.46 -2.60
C THR A 253 -13.49 -4.35 -3.23
N GLU A 254 -12.45 -3.98 -2.48
CA GLU A 254 -11.12 -3.73 -2.99
C GLU A 254 -10.34 -5.01 -3.28
N LEU A 255 -9.55 -4.96 -4.36
CA LEU A 255 -8.55 -5.96 -4.72
C LEU A 255 -7.22 -5.26 -4.92
N SER A 256 -6.38 -5.26 -3.87
CA SER A 256 -5.02 -4.77 -3.96
C SER A 256 -4.11 -5.87 -4.48
N MET A 257 -3.86 -5.87 -5.78
CA MET A 257 -3.04 -6.85 -6.48
C MET A 257 -2.41 -6.24 -7.72
N GLY A 258 -1.20 -6.69 -8.07
CA GLY A 258 -0.44 -6.18 -9.20
C GLY A 258 0.59 -5.12 -8.80
N MET A 259 1.79 -5.27 -9.37
CA MET A 259 2.95 -4.41 -9.22
C MET A 259 3.52 -4.03 -10.60
N THR A 260 4.68 -3.40 -10.66
CA THR A 260 5.28 -2.89 -11.90
C THR A 260 5.25 -3.89 -13.07
N HIS A 261 5.49 -5.17 -12.82
CA HIS A 261 5.65 -6.17 -13.90
C HIS A 261 4.33 -6.85 -14.29
N ASP A 262 3.44 -7.06 -13.35
CA ASP A 262 2.21 -7.86 -13.50
C ASP A 262 0.91 -7.04 -13.40
N MET A 263 1.01 -5.69 -13.27
CA MET A 263 -0.17 -4.84 -13.08
C MET A 263 -1.19 -4.94 -14.22
N THR A 264 -0.75 -5.14 -15.46
CA THR A 264 -1.65 -5.29 -16.61
C THR A 264 -2.53 -6.54 -16.44
N TYR A 265 -1.93 -7.65 -16.10
CA TYR A 265 -2.66 -8.89 -15.81
C TYR A 265 -3.60 -8.74 -14.60
N ALA A 266 -3.13 -8.06 -13.55
CA ALA A 266 -3.94 -7.79 -12.37
C ALA A 266 -5.17 -6.93 -12.71
N ILE A 267 -5.02 -5.90 -13.53
CA ILE A 267 -6.12 -5.03 -13.98
C ILE A 267 -7.14 -5.82 -14.79
N GLU A 268 -6.68 -6.64 -15.73
CA GLU A 268 -7.54 -7.49 -16.54
C GLU A 268 -8.28 -8.54 -15.70
N GLU A 269 -7.68 -9.01 -14.59
CA GLU A 269 -8.30 -9.91 -13.63
C GLU A 269 -9.12 -9.20 -12.55
N GLY A 270 -9.27 -7.87 -12.60
CA GLY A 270 -10.21 -7.12 -11.75
C GLY A 270 -9.58 -6.38 -10.58
N SER A 271 -8.26 -6.14 -10.55
CA SER A 271 -7.61 -5.29 -9.55
C SER A 271 -8.28 -3.93 -9.44
N THR A 272 -8.44 -3.43 -8.22
CA THR A 272 -8.90 -2.07 -7.94
C THR A 272 -7.78 -1.16 -7.46
N ILE A 273 -6.70 -1.76 -6.92
CA ILE A 273 -5.51 -1.05 -6.45
C ILE A 273 -4.28 -1.77 -7.01
N VAL A 274 -3.43 -1.04 -7.76
CA VAL A 274 -2.10 -1.50 -8.17
C VAL A 274 -1.03 -0.77 -7.37
N ARG A 275 0.01 -1.49 -6.92
CA ARG A 275 1.06 -0.95 -6.05
C ARG A 275 2.36 -0.82 -6.84
N VAL A 276 2.76 0.40 -7.16
CA VAL A 276 3.93 0.66 -8.01
C VAL A 276 4.96 1.53 -7.29
N GLY A 277 6.21 1.10 -7.26
CA GLY A 277 7.34 1.85 -6.69
C GLY A 277 8.40 2.12 -7.73
N THR A 278 9.10 1.09 -8.20
CA THR A 278 10.27 1.20 -9.07
C THR A 278 9.99 1.93 -10.39
N ALA A 279 8.83 1.72 -11.00
CA ALA A 279 8.48 2.41 -12.25
C ALA A 279 8.20 3.91 -12.07
N ILE A 280 7.91 4.36 -10.84
CA ILE A 280 7.70 5.77 -10.48
C ILE A 280 9.02 6.41 -10.07
N PHE A 281 9.69 5.82 -9.09
CA PHE A 281 10.82 6.44 -8.38
C PHE A 281 12.20 5.95 -8.85
N GLY A 282 12.27 5.05 -9.81
CA GLY A 282 13.52 4.40 -10.20
C GLY A 282 13.99 3.32 -9.21
N GLU A 283 15.19 2.81 -9.40
CA GLU A 283 15.79 1.80 -8.53
C GLU A 283 15.98 2.34 -7.11
N ARG A 284 16.03 1.42 -6.14
CA ARG A 284 16.16 1.79 -4.72
C ARG A 284 17.55 2.31 -4.44
N ALA A 285 17.65 3.44 -3.76
CA ALA A 285 18.85 3.76 -3.02
C ALA A 285 19.02 2.70 -1.91
N PHE A 286 20.23 2.17 -1.75
CA PHE A 286 20.56 1.29 -0.64
C PHE A 286 20.44 2.10 0.66
N ILE A 287 19.67 1.57 1.62
CA ILE A 287 19.54 2.12 2.97
C ILE A 287 20.41 1.29 3.90
#